data_f7564c338618030afe5d1eecc24bf0ad
#
_entry.id   f7564c338618030afe5d1eecc24bf0ad
#
_cell.length_a   1.000
_cell.length_b   1.000
_cell.length_c   1.000
_cell.angle_alpha   90.00
_cell.angle_beta   90.00
_cell.angle_gamma   90.00
#
_symmetry.space_group_name_H-M   'P 1'
#
loop_
_entity.id
_entity.type
_entity.pdbx_description
1 polymer ?
#
loop_
_entity_poly.entity_id
_entity_poly.type
_entity_poly.pdbx_seq_one_letter_code
_entity_poly.pdbx_strand_id
1 'polypeptide(L)'
;MPEHLHKRKHLTSFQLIILGFAGVILIGALILTLPVSSASGVVTPFDQALFTSTSAVCVTGLVVQDTGSYWSVFGQAVILALIQIGGLGVVTVAVSVFMLSGRKISLMQRSTMQDAISAPKVGGIVRLTKFILRGTFLIEALGAVLLLPVFCRDFGIKGDRKSTRLNSSHPK
;
A
#
# COMPACT_ATOMS: atom_id res chain seq x y z
N MET A 1 7.46 -46.96 -20.76
CA MET A 1 7.04 -45.56 -20.88
C MET A 1 7.00 -44.96 -19.48
N PRO A 2 7.91 -44.07 -19.10
CA PRO A 2 7.84 -43.41 -17.81
C PRO A 2 6.96 -42.18 -17.92
N GLU A 3 5.83 -42.17 -17.20
CA GLU A 3 4.98 -41.00 -16.98
C GLU A 3 5.77 -39.95 -16.22
N HIS A 4 6.10 -38.87 -16.90
CA HIS A 4 6.57 -37.66 -16.28
C HIS A 4 5.40 -37.02 -15.53
N LEU A 5 5.17 -37.43 -14.28
CA LEU A 5 4.34 -36.76 -13.31
C LEU A 5 4.94 -35.38 -13.06
N HIS A 6 4.38 -34.38 -13.72
CA HIS A 6 4.60 -32.97 -13.45
C HIS A 6 4.16 -32.68 -12.00
N LYS A 7 5.08 -32.85 -11.07
CA LYS A 7 4.91 -32.50 -9.65
C LYS A 7 4.70 -30.99 -9.60
N ARG A 8 3.46 -30.52 -9.68
CA ARG A 8 3.11 -29.13 -9.38
C ARG A 8 3.61 -28.83 -7.97
N LYS A 9 4.69 -28.07 -7.88
CA LYS A 9 5.19 -27.55 -6.60
C LYS A 9 4.09 -26.67 -6.02
N HIS A 10 3.35 -27.18 -5.07
CA HIS A 10 2.42 -26.38 -4.29
C HIS A 10 3.23 -25.37 -3.48
N LEU A 11 3.09 -24.09 -3.81
CA LEU A 11 3.67 -23.00 -3.02
C LEU A 11 3.10 -23.09 -1.62
N THR A 12 3.96 -22.98 -0.61
CA THR A 12 3.51 -22.89 0.79
C THR A 12 2.83 -21.53 1.04
N SER A 13 1.95 -21.45 2.04
CA SER A 13 1.28 -20.19 2.40
C SER A 13 2.29 -19.06 2.62
N PHE A 14 3.43 -19.34 3.27
CA PHE A 14 4.50 -18.36 3.48
C PHE A 14 5.12 -17.85 2.18
N GLN A 15 5.40 -18.75 1.24
CA GLN A 15 5.93 -18.35 -0.07
C GLN A 15 4.94 -17.48 -0.84
N LEU A 16 3.66 -17.78 -0.73
CA LEU A 16 2.60 -16.98 -1.38
C LEU A 16 2.52 -15.57 -0.78
N ILE A 17 2.64 -15.44 0.54
CA ILE A 17 2.66 -14.15 1.23
C ILE A 17 3.88 -13.33 0.80
N ILE A 18 5.09 -13.92 0.85
CA ILE A 18 6.33 -13.24 0.45
C ILE A 18 6.26 -12.78 -1.01
N LEU A 19 5.84 -13.66 -1.92
CA LEU A 19 5.66 -13.33 -3.34
C LEU A 19 4.61 -12.21 -3.53
N GLY A 20 3.54 -12.23 -2.75
CA GLY A 20 2.51 -11.20 -2.78
C GLY A 20 3.06 -9.83 -2.39
N PHE A 21 3.80 -9.74 -1.28
CA PHE A 21 4.45 -8.50 -0.86
C PHE A 21 5.49 -8.02 -1.88
N ALA A 22 6.37 -8.91 -2.34
CA ALA A 22 7.37 -8.59 -3.36
C ALA A 22 6.73 -8.09 -4.66
N GLY A 23 5.65 -8.74 -5.10
CA GLY A 23 4.89 -8.34 -6.28
C GLY A 23 4.27 -6.95 -6.14
N VAL A 24 3.64 -6.65 -5.01
CA VAL A 24 3.06 -5.32 -4.73
C VAL A 24 4.14 -4.24 -4.71
N ILE A 25 5.29 -4.51 -4.06
CA ILE A 25 6.41 -3.57 -4.00
C ILE A 25 6.93 -3.26 -5.41
N LEU A 26 7.16 -4.29 -6.23
CA LEU A 26 7.68 -4.12 -7.59
C LEU A 26 6.68 -3.38 -8.49
N ILE A 27 5.41 -3.73 -8.44
CA ILE A 27 4.36 -3.04 -9.22
C ILE A 27 4.25 -1.58 -8.76
N GLY A 28 4.25 -1.33 -7.47
CA GLY A 28 4.24 0.02 -6.90
C GLY A 28 5.45 0.84 -7.36
N ALA A 29 6.66 0.26 -7.32
CA ALA A 29 7.87 0.90 -7.80
C ALA A 29 7.79 1.27 -9.29
N LEU A 30 7.30 0.36 -10.14
CA LEU A 30 7.12 0.62 -11.57
C LEU A 30 6.14 1.76 -11.83
N ILE A 31 5.02 1.82 -11.09
CA ILE A 31 4.05 2.90 -11.22
C ILE A 31 4.65 4.23 -10.74
N LEU A 32 5.40 4.22 -9.64
CA LEU A 32 6.04 5.42 -9.10
C LEU A 32 7.19 5.95 -9.97
N THR A 33 7.80 5.10 -10.82
CA THR A 33 8.80 5.52 -11.80
C THR A 33 8.20 6.35 -12.93
N LEU A 34 6.90 6.22 -13.21
CA LEU A 34 6.25 6.94 -14.30
C LEU A 34 6.26 8.45 -14.08
N PRO A 35 6.43 9.26 -15.16
CA PRO A 35 6.48 10.73 -15.06
C PRO A 35 5.17 11.33 -14.51
N VAL A 36 4.03 10.65 -14.67
CA VAL A 36 2.74 11.06 -14.11
C VAL A 36 2.75 11.02 -12.57
N SER A 37 3.60 10.19 -11.96
CA SER A 37 3.70 10.05 -10.51
C SER A 37 4.48 11.19 -9.85
N SER A 38 5.31 11.92 -10.59
CA SER A 38 6.08 13.05 -10.10
C SER A 38 5.35 14.37 -10.38
N ALA A 39 5.43 15.34 -9.47
CA ALA A 39 4.81 16.66 -9.62
C ALA A 39 5.47 17.50 -10.74
N SER A 40 6.74 17.25 -11.00
CA SER A 40 7.50 17.90 -12.08
C SER A 40 7.38 17.20 -13.43
N GLY A 41 6.70 16.05 -13.51
CA GLY A 41 6.58 15.26 -14.73
C GLY A 41 7.88 14.56 -15.17
N VAL A 42 8.87 14.49 -14.29
CA VAL A 42 10.15 13.81 -14.54
C VAL A 42 10.05 12.34 -14.12
N VAL A 43 10.71 11.46 -14.89
CA VAL A 43 10.83 10.04 -14.54
C VAL A 43 11.63 9.91 -13.25
N THR A 44 11.03 9.30 -12.23
CA THR A 44 11.72 9.03 -10.96
C THR A 44 12.70 7.87 -11.13
N PRO A 45 13.96 7.99 -10.65
CA PRO A 45 14.91 6.89 -10.64
C PRO A 45 14.32 5.66 -9.95
N PHE A 46 14.58 4.47 -10.53
CA PHE A 46 13.96 3.22 -10.07
C PHE A 46 14.31 2.87 -8.62
N ASP A 47 15.54 3.15 -8.20
CA ASP A 47 16.01 2.95 -6.83
C ASP A 47 15.20 3.76 -5.81
N GLN A 48 14.91 5.04 -6.12
CA GLN A 48 14.09 5.91 -5.27
C GLN A 48 12.62 5.48 -5.27
N ALA A 49 12.08 5.10 -6.43
CA ALA A 49 10.73 4.57 -6.55
C ALA A 49 10.57 3.24 -5.79
N LEU A 50 11.57 2.34 -5.90
CA LEU A 50 11.59 1.07 -5.19
C LEU A 50 11.69 1.28 -3.67
N PHE A 51 12.55 2.19 -3.22
CA PHE A 51 12.67 2.54 -1.81
C PHE A 51 11.34 3.07 -1.26
N THR A 52 10.72 4.02 -1.97
CA THR A 52 9.43 4.61 -1.56
C THR A 52 8.32 3.56 -1.53
N SER A 53 8.23 2.71 -2.55
CA SER A 53 7.26 1.62 -2.61
C SER A 53 7.46 0.61 -1.47
N THR A 54 8.72 0.22 -1.19
CA THR A 54 9.06 -0.68 -0.09
C THR A 54 8.68 -0.06 1.25
N SER A 55 9.06 1.20 1.46
CA SER A 55 8.73 1.96 2.68
C SER A 55 7.22 2.05 2.90
N ALA A 56 6.45 2.32 1.84
CA ALA A 56 5.01 2.41 1.89
C ALA A 56 4.36 1.06 2.25
N VAL A 57 4.74 -0.02 1.58
CA VAL A 57 4.19 -1.36 1.80
C VAL A 57 4.60 -1.93 3.16
N CYS A 58 5.85 -1.68 3.61
CA CYS A 58 6.30 -2.09 4.95
C CYS A 58 5.85 -1.13 6.06
N VAL A 59 5.15 -0.05 5.71
CA VAL A 59 4.64 0.98 6.66
C VAL A 59 5.75 1.54 7.55
N THR A 60 6.97 1.66 7.00
CA THR A 60 8.14 2.16 7.77
C THR A 60 8.16 3.69 7.87
N GLY A 61 7.53 4.39 6.92
CA GLY A 61 7.46 5.86 6.91
C GLY A 61 8.76 6.56 6.53
N LEU A 62 9.76 5.80 6.02
CA LEU A 62 11.02 6.38 5.54
C LEU A 62 10.83 7.02 4.17
N VAL A 63 11.40 8.20 3.97
CA VAL A 63 11.27 8.96 2.72
C VAL A 63 12.63 9.33 2.16
N VAL A 64 12.81 9.19 0.84
CA VAL A 64 13.96 9.70 0.08
C VAL A 64 13.60 11.05 -0.52
N GLN A 65 12.37 11.18 -1.02
CA GLN A 65 11.81 12.39 -1.59
C GLN A 65 10.63 12.85 -0.73
N ASP A 66 10.51 14.16 -0.53
CA ASP A 66 9.39 14.71 0.24
C ASP A 66 8.05 14.36 -0.40
N THR A 67 7.19 13.66 0.36
CA THR A 67 5.94 13.11 -0.16
C THR A 67 4.96 14.19 -0.59
N GLY A 68 4.98 15.35 0.06
CA GLY A 68 4.04 16.44 -0.21
C GLY A 68 4.40 17.28 -1.43
N SER A 69 5.69 17.44 -1.74
CA SER A 69 6.17 18.35 -2.79
C SER A 69 6.68 17.64 -4.05
N TYR A 70 7.30 16.46 -3.90
CA TYR A 70 7.88 15.73 -5.03
C TYR A 70 6.83 14.93 -5.82
N TRP A 71 5.90 14.26 -5.14
CA TRP A 71 4.93 13.39 -5.78
C TRP A 71 3.69 14.17 -6.24
N SER A 72 3.22 13.86 -7.44
CA SER A 72 1.93 14.36 -7.94
C SER A 72 0.78 13.81 -7.08
N VAL A 73 -0.43 14.36 -7.25
CA VAL A 73 -1.63 13.82 -6.60
C VAL A 73 -1.83 12.34 -6.93
N PHE A 74 -1.51 11.93 -8.17
CA PHE A 74 -1.54 10.52 -8.57
C PHE A 74 -0.48 9.70 -7.82
N GLY A 75 0.77 10.17 -7.75
CA GLY A 75 1.83 9.50 -7.00
C GLY A 75 1.51 9.35 -5.51
N GLN A 76 0.96 10.40 -4.90
CA GLN A 76 0.49 10.36 -3.50
C GLN A 76 -0.64 9.36 -3.30
N ALA A 77 -1.61 9.27 -4.23
CA ALA A 77 -2.68 8.28 -4.17
C ALA A 77 -2.15 6.85 -4.30
N VAL A 78 -1.13 6.62 -5.15
CA VAL A 78 -0.45 5.33 -5.26
C VAL A 78 0.26 4.96 -3.95
N ILE A 79 1.02 5.89 -3.36
CA ILE A 79 1.70 5.69 -2.07
C ILE A 79 0.68 5.36 -0.98
N LEU A 80 -0.44 6.10 -0.91
CA LEU A 80 -1.50 5.82 0.04
C LEU A 80 -2.10 4.42 -0.15
N ALA A 81 -2.35 4.00 -1.40
CA ALA A 81 -2.84 2.66 -1.70
C ALA A 81 -1.83 1.57 -1.28
N LEU A 82 -0.52 1.81 -1.48
CA LEU A 82 0.53 0.89 -1.04
C LEU A 82 0.58 0.76 0.49
N ILE A 83 0.45 1.88 1.22
CA ILE A 83 0.35 1.88 2.69
C ILE A 83 -0.87 1.07 3.16
N GLN A 84 -2.01 1.24 2.50
CA GLN A 84 -3.23 0.49 2.82
C GLN A 84 -3.07 -1.02 2.57
N ILE A 85 -2.49 -1.39 1.44
CA ILE A 85 -2.22 -2.80 1.12
C ILE A 85 -1.25 -3.40 2.14
N GLY A 86 -0.22 -2.66 2.51
CA GLY A 86 0.78 -3.07 3.50
C GLY A 86 0.17 -3.22 4.90
N GLY A 87 -0.53 -2.20 5.38
CA GLY A 87 -1.13 -2.17 6.71
C GLY A 87 -2.23 -3.21 6.93
N LEU A 88 -3.06 -3.47 5.91
CA LEU A 88 -4.08 -4.53 5.95
C LEU A 88 -3.49 -5.93 5.69
N GLY A 89 -2.31 -6.00 5.09
CA GLY A 89 -1.69 -7.23 4.61
C GLY A 89 -2.23 -7.66 3.24
N VAL A 90 -1.29 -8.03 2.36
CA VAL A 90 -1.57 -8.40 0.96
C VAL A 90 -2.64 -9.50 0.85
N VAL A 91 -2.61 -10.49 1.74
CA VAL A 91 -3.59 -11.60 1.72
C VAL A 91 -4.99 -11.12 2.06
N THR A 92 -5.13 -10.25 3.05
CA THR A 92 -6.43 -9.66 3.43
C THR A 92 -7.01 -8.84 2.28
N VAL A 93 -6.18 -8.03 1.61
CA VAL A 93 -6.59 -7.24 0.44
C VAL A 93 -7.00 -8.16 -0.71
N ALA A 94 -6.18 -9.18 -1.03
CA ALA A 94 -6.51 -10.13 -2.09
C ALA A 94 -7.86 -10.83 -1.84
N VAL A 95 -8.09 -11.33 -0.63
CA VAL A 95 -9.36 -11.97 -0.25
C VAL A 95 -10.52 -10.97 -0.34
N SER A 96 -10.30 -9.71 0.05
CA SER A 96 -11.33 -8.66 -0.04
C SER A 96 -11.73 -8.38 -1.48
N VAL A 97 -10.77 -8.30 -2.40
CA VAL A 97 -11.01 -8.14 -3.84
C VAL A 97 -11.79 -9.33 -4.41
N PHE A 98 -11.42 -10.57 -4.04
CA PHE A 98 -12.19 -11.75 -4.46
C PHE A 98 -13.63 -11.73 -3.95
N MET A 99 -13.83 -11.28 -2.70
CA MET A 99 -15.17 -11.16 -2.12
C MET A 99 -16.03 -10.12 -2.84
N LEU A 100 -15.43 -8.96 -3.18
CA LEU A 100 -16.11 -7.90 -3.93
C LEU A 100 -16.46 -8.33 -5.36
N SER A 101 -15.60 -9.17 -5.97
CA SER A 101 -15.84 -9.74 -7.30
C SER A 101 -16.90 -10.85 -7.33
N GLY A 102 -17.54 -11.17 -6.19
CA GLY A 102 -18.58 -12.21 -6.09
C GLY A 102 -18.08 -13.64 -6.26
N ARG A 103 -16.76 -13.85 -6.34
CA ARG A 103 -16.17 -15.19 -6.51
C ARG A 103 -16.13 -15.94 -5.19
N LYS A 104 -16.38 -17.25 -5.24
CA LYS A 104 -16.27 -18.13 -4.06
C LYS A 104 -14.81 -18.27 -3.67
N ILE A 105 -14.48 -17.96 -2.42
CA ILE A 105 -13.14 -18.11 -1.86
C ILE A 105 -12.82 -19.60 -1.72
N SER A 106 -11.73 -20.06 -2.33
CA SER A 106 -11.29 -21.46 -2.24
C SER A 106 -10.78 -21.80 -0.83
N LEU A 107 -10.75 -23.10 -0.50
CA LEU A 107 -10.24 -23.58 0.80
C LEU A 107 -8.76 -23.18 0.98
N MET A 108 -7.96 -23.20 -0.08
CA MET A 108 -6.55 -22.81 -0.05
C MET A 108 -6.37 -21.31 0.28
N GLN A 109 -7.20 -20.43 -0.30
CA GLN A 109 -7.19 -19.00 0.01
C GLN A 109 -7.59 -18.73 1.47
N ARG A 110 -8.55 -19.50 2.01
CA ARG A 110 -8.95 -19.42 3.42
C ARG A 110 -7.83 -19.87 4.36
N SER A 111 -7.09 -20.93 4.00
CA SER A 111 -5.94 -21.42 4.76
C SER A 111 -4.81 -20.38 4.78
N THR A 112 -4.44 -19.83 3.62
CA THR A 112 -3.40 -18.80 3.52
C THR A 112 -3.76 -17.56 4.34
N MET A 113 -5.02 -17.17 4.34
CA MET A 113 -5.50 -16.06 5.15
C MET A 113 -5.49 -16.37 6.65
N GLN A 114 -5.82 -17.60 7.03
CA GLN A 114 -5.71 -18.06 8.40
C GLN A 114 -4.27 -17.97 8.91
N ASP A 115 -3.33 -18.42 8.11
CA ASP A 115 -1.88 -18.34 8.41
C ASP A 115 -1.42 -16.88 8.52
N ALA A 116 -1.88 -16.01 7.63
CA ALA A 116 -1.51 -14.58 7.61
C ALA A 116 -2.04 -13.81 8.83
N ILE A 117 -3.24 -14.17 9.33
CA ILE A 117 -3.90 -13.45 10.44
C ILE A 117 -3.75 -14.22 11.76
N SER A 118 -3.10 -15.42 11.74
CA SER A 118 -3.00 -16.33 12.90
C SER A 118 -4.36 -16.66 13.53
N ALA A 119 -5.40 -16.81 12.71
CA ALA A 119 -6.77 -17.04 13.19
C ALA A 119 -6.99 -18.50 13.60
N PRO A 120 -7.61 -18.78 14.76
CA PRO A 120 -7.73 -20.14 15.28
C PRO A 120 -8.74 -21.03 14.55
N LYS A 121 -9.62 -20.48 13.69
CA LYS A 121 -10.66 -21.25 12.97
C LYS A 121 -10.95 -20.70 11.57
N VAL A 122 -10.97 -21.57 10.57
CA VAL A 122 -11.25 -21.26 9.15
C VAL A 122 -12.68 -20.76 8.90
N GLY A 123 -13.64 -21.17 9.75
CA GLY A 123 -15.08 -20.94 9.54
C GLY A 123 -15.58 -19.51 9.74
N GLY A 124 -14.81 -18.62 10.36
CA GLY A 124 -15.21 -17.22 10.64
C GLY A 124 -14.42 -16.17 9.86
N ILE A 125 -13.51 -16.60 9.02
CA ILE A 125 -12.45 -15.74 8.42
C ILE A 125 -13.03 -14.60 7.57
N VAL A 126 -14.09 -14.86 6.82
CA VAL A 126 -14.78 -13.85 5.99
C VAL A 126 -15.44 -12.76 6.85
N ARG A 127 -16.04 -13.16 7.98
CA ARG A 127 -16.65 -12.21 8.92
C ARG A 127 -15.58 -11.39 9.62
N LEU A 128 -14.48 -12.02 10.02
CA LEU A 128 -13.32 -11.36 10.63
C LEU A 128 -12.69 -10.35 9.68
N THR A 129 -12.49 -10.70 8.40
CA THR A 129 -11.96 -9.77 7.37
C THR A 129 -12.84 -8.54 7.21
N LYS A 130 -14.16 -8.73 7.12
CA LYS A 130 -15.09 -7.59 7.04
C LYS A 130 -15.03 -6.71 8.29
N PHE A 131 -14.86 -7.31 9.45
CA PHE A 131 -14.72 -6.57 10.71
C PHE A 131 -13.43 -5.77 10.74
N ILE A 132 -12.29 -6.39 10.37
CA ILE A 132 -10.98 -5.73 10.28
C ILE A 132 -11.04 -4.56 9.31
N LEU A 133 -11.54 -4.78 8.08
CA LEU A 133 -11.65 -3.72 7.07
C LEU A 133 -12.48 -2.54 7.56
N ARG A 134 -13.68 -2.80 8.11
CA ARG A 134 -14.54 -1.73 8.62
C ARG A 134 -13.89 -1.00 9.79
N GLY A 135 -13.24 -1.73 10.71
CA GLY A 135 -12.54 -1.15 11.86
C GLY A 135 -11.38 -0.27 11.43
N THR A 136 -10.56 -0.73 10.49
CA THR A 136 -9.43 0.04 9.96
C THR A 136 -9.90 1.33 9.31
N PHE A 137 -10.84 1.28 8.36
CA PHE A 137 -11.37 2.48 7.72
C PHE A 137 -12.04 3.44 8.69
N LEU A 138 -12.70 2.94 9.73
CA LEU A 138 -13.33 3.77 10.75
C LEU A 138 -12.28 4.52 11.59
N ILE A 139 -11.24 3.81 12.03
CA ILE A 139 -10.14 4.39 12.82
C ILE A 139 -9.36 5.39 11.97
N GLU A 140 -9.08 5.09 10.71
CA GLU A 140 -8.42 6.00 9.78
C GLU A 140 -9.23 7.27 9.53
N ALA A 141 -10.54 7.12 9.28
CA ALA A 141 -11.44 8.27 9.11
C ALA A 141 -11.48 9.13 10.38
N LEU A 142 -11.55 8.51 11.56
CA LEU A 142 -11.51 9.22 12.84
C LEU A 142 -10.19 9.96 13.01
N GLY A 143 -9.05 9.30 12.74
CA GLY A 143 -7.72 9.89 12.80
C GLY A 143 -7.58 11.08 11.83
N ALA A 144 -8.07 10.92 10.59
CA ALA A 144 -8.06 11.99 9.59
C ALA A 144 -8.89 13.20 10.05
N VAL A 145 -10.09 12.99 10.60
CA VAL A 145 -10.94 14.07 11.14
C VAL A 145 -10.27 14.78 12.32
N LEU A 146 -9.61 14.03 13.21
CA LEU A 146 -8.90 14.61 14.35
C LEU A 146 -7.67 15.43 13.94
N LEU A 147 -6.97 15.02 12.87
CA LEU A 147 -5.79 15.72 12.35
C LEU A 147 -6.14 16.90 11.44
N LEU A 148 -7.33 16.89 10.84
CA LEU A 148 -7.78 17.91 9.89
C LEU A 148 -7.66 19.36 10.43
N PRO A 149 -8.07 19.68 11.68
CA PRO A 149 -7.93 21.04 12.21
C PRO A 149 -6.46 21.45 12.38
N VAL A 150 -5.55 20.52 12.70
CA VAL A 150 -4.12 20.79 12.82
C VAL A 150 -3.56 21.15 11.45
N PHE A 151 -3.83 20.35 10.43
CA PHE A 151 -3.38 20.60 9.07
C PHE A 151 -3.98 21.89 8.48
N CYS A 152 -5.27 22.15 8.72
CA CYS A 152 -5.90 23.40 8.26
C CYS A 152 -5.32 24.65 8.93
N ARG A 153 -4.84 24.54 10.17
CA ARG A 153 -4.22 25.64 10.90
C ARG A 153 -2.81 25.94 10.40
N ASP A 154 -2.01 24.90 10.10
CA ASP A 154 -0.60 25.05 9.74
C ASP A 154 -0.40 25.33 8.24
N PHE A 155 -1.25 24.76 7.38
CA PHE A 155 -1.12 24.86 5.92
C PHE A 155 -2.20 25.70 5.23
N GLY A 156 -3.24 26.16 5.97
CA GLY A 156 -4.41 26.83 5.42
C GLY A 156 -5.25 25.91 4.50
N ILE A 157 -6.51 26.29 4.27
CA ILE A 157 -7.42 25.53 3.38
C ILE A 157 -6.98 25.61 1.89
N LYS A 158 -6.18 26.61 1.56
CA LYS A 158 -5.48 26.72 0.26
C LYS A 158 -4.00 26.68 0.60
N GLY A 159 -3.38 25.51 0.38
CA GLY A 159 -1.95 25.34 0.52
C GLY A 159 -1.20 26.45 -0.21
N ASP A 160 -0.72 27.42 0.52
CA ASP A 160 -0.02 28.57 -0.04
C ASP A 160 1.36 28.09 -0.53
N ARG A 161 1.44 27.82 -1.83
CA ARG A 161 2.70 27.51 -2.53
C ARG A 161 3.72 28.65 -2.48
N LYS A 162 3.44 29.69 -1.69
CA LYS A 162 4.25 30.92 -1.64
C LYS A 162 5.40 30.90 -0.62
N SER A 163 5.41 30.02 0.35
CA SER A 163 6.42 30.05 1.42
C SER A 163 7.79 29.48 1.03
N THR A 164 7.88 28.73 -0.05
CA THR A 164 9.16 28.11 -0.49
C THR A 164 10.03 29.06 -1.31
N ARG A 165 9.54 30.25 -1.70
CA ARG A 165 10.32 31.23 -2.48
C ARG A 165 11.06 32.29 -1.68
N LEU A 166 10.89 32.33 -0.38
CA LEU A 166 11.47 33.41 0.46
C LEU A 166 12.82 33.04 1.11
N ASN A 167 13.36 31.85 0.90
CA ASN A 167 14.64 31.46 1.50
C ASN A 167 15.83 31.41 0.53
N SER A 168 15.71 31.95 -0.68
CA SER A 168 16.81 32.02 -1.66
C SER A 168 17.38 33.43 -1.88
N SER A 169 17.07 34.38 -1.02
CA SER A 169 17.65 35.71 -1.07
C SER A 169 18.40 36.06 0.21
N HIS A 170 19.49 35.33 0.52
CA HIS A 170 20.56 35.92 1.28
C HIS A 170 21.63 36.41 0.27
N PRO A 171 21.78 37.72 0.09
CA PRO A 171 22.98 38.25 -0.52
C PRO A 171 24.16 38.20 0.47
N LYS A 172 25.33 37.94 -0.04
CA LYS A 172 26.65 37.83 0.54
C LYS A 172 26.93 38.76 1.73
#